data_f255ddc7d900e202aa059041e5f76555
#
_entry.id   f255ddc7d900e202aa059041e5f76555
#
_cell.length_a   1.000
_cell.length_b   1.000
_cell.length_c   1.000
_cell.angle_alpha   90.00
_cell.angle_beta   90.00
_cell.angle_gamma   90.00
#
_symmetry.space_group_name_H-M   'P 1'
#
loop_
_entity.id
_entity.type
_entity.pdbx_description
1 polymer ?
#
loop_
_entity_poly.entity_id
_entity_poly.type
_entity_poly.pdbx_seq_one_letter_code
_entity_poly.pdbx_strand_id
1 'polypeptide(L)'
;GEGRFLSDEGMQFMGNVSVNGYALTSTVTAFAPLGYVFIDGSNYGTIKLNGTVKTRDSLSGTYSGVGDSGTFTLTYKAIYERGSSLSLLSGEWANNDPSGYSHNITVGPDGKFSGKNSYGCKFSGSVKILNSEYNAYRMENVRISSCGAFDGTYNGLGVLSDYSGTNDLFTLGMSNSYVSMVLSFIRQ
;
A
#
# COMPACT_ATOMS: atom_id res chain seq x y z
N GLY A 1 -3.45 1.77 15.54
CA GLY A 1 -3.70 2.47 14.26
C GLY A 1 -3.77 1.50 13.09
N GLU A 2 -4.22 1.98 11.93
CA GLU A 2 -4.18 1.18 10.71
C GLU A 2 -2.74 0.96 10.27
N GLY A 3 -2.40 -0.28 9.90
CA GLY A 3 -1.12 -0.66 9.33
C GLY A 3 -1.29 -1.36 8.00
N ARG A 4 -0.38 -1.09 7.07
CA ARG A 4 -0.19 -1.86 5.85
C ARG A 4 1.28 -2.24 5.74
N PHE A 5 1.51 -3.50 5.46
CA PHE A 5 2.85 -4.04 5.28
C PHE A 5 2.91 -4.69 3.91
N LEU A 6 4.05 -4.55 3.24
CA LEU A 6 4.35 -5.23 1.99
C LEU A 6 5.54 -6.15 2.24
N SER A 7 5.47 -7.40 1.79
CA SER A 7 6.64 -8.25 1.72
C SER A 7 7.41 -8.01 0.42
N ASP A 8 8.67 -8.42 0.40
CA ASP A 8 9.51 -8.38 -0.81
C ASP A 8 8.93 -9.26 -1.94
N GLU A 9 8.11 -10.23 -1.59
CA GLU A 9 7.42 -11.14 -2.52
C GLU A 9 6.07 -10.59 -3.02
N GLY A 10 5.69 -9.37 -2.61
CA GLY A 10 4.46 -8.70 -3.05
C GLY A 10 3.18 -9.07 -2.27
N MET A 11 3.29 -9.82 -1.18
CA MET A 11 2.17 -10.01 -0.27
C MET A 11 1.81 -8.71 0.43
N GLN A 12 0.52 -8.50 0.67
CA GLN A 12 0.04 -7.36 1.45
C GLN A 12 -0.60 -7.82 2.75
N PHE A 13 -0.34 -7.08 3.81
CA PHE A 13 -0.95 -7.30 5.13
C PHE A 13 -1.58 -5.98 5.58
N MET A 14 -2.84 -6.03 5.98
CA MET A 14 -3.56 -4.83 6.40
C MET A 14 -4.45 -5.10 7.60
N GLY A 15 -4.50 -4.14 8.51
CA GLY A 15 -5.35 -4.22 9.69
C GLY A 15 -4.99 -3.19 10.75
N ASN A 16 -5.63 -3.33 11.89
CA ASN A 16 -5.31 -2.48 13.02
C ASN A 16 -4.15 -3.08 13.82
N VAL A 17 -3.12 -2.26 13.98
CA VAL A 17 -1.93 -2.59 14.75
C VAL A 17 -2.01 -1.92 16.12
N SER A 18 -1.84 -2.72 17.18
CA SER A 18 -1.79 -2.25 18.55
C SER A 18 -0.41 -2.50 19.16
N VAL A 19 0.13 -1.47 19.77
CA VAL A 19 1.42 -1.54 20.49
C VAL A 19 1.18 -1.13 21.93
N ASN A 20 1.60 -1.97 22.86
CA ASN A 20 1.57 -1.70 24.31
C ASN A 20 3.01 -1.74 24.85
N GLY A 21 3.55 -0.58 25.24
CA GLY A 21 4.98 -0.43 25.47
C GLY A 21 5.77 -0.74 24.20
N TYR A 22 6.54 -1.80 24.21
CA TYR A 22 7.28 -2.29 23.03
C TYR A 22 6.64 -3.53 22.38
N ALA A 23 5.61 -4.10 22.99
CA ALA A 23 4.96 -5.29 22.50
C ALA A 23 3.91 -4.95 21.44
N LEU A 24 4.03 -5.57 20.27
CA LEU A 24 3.05 -5.53 19.18
C LEU A 24 2.24 -6.82 19.20
N THR A 25 0.92 -6.67 19.19
CA THR A 25 -0.02 -7.77 18.93
C THR A 25 -1.07 -7.29 17.95
N SER A 26 -1.30 -8.03 16.89
CA SER A 26 -2.28 -7.65 15.87
C SER A 26 -2.86 -8.88 15.18
N THR A 27 -4.08 -8.70 14.68
CA THR A 27 -4.70 -9.60 13.72
C THR A 27 -4.97 -8.80 12.46
N VAL A 28 -4.38 -9.24 11.35
CA VAL A 28 -4.44 -8.54 10.07
C VAL A 28 -4.96 -9.47 8.98
N THR A 29 -5.49 -8.89 7.90
CA THR A 29 -5.78 -9.63 6.67
C THR A 29 -4.53 -9.67 5.82
N ALA A 30 -4.14 -10.87 5.40
CA ALA A 30 -3.10 -11.10 4.41
C ALA A 30 -3.74 -11.32 3.04
N PHE A 31 -3.10 -10.81 2.00
CA PHE A 31 -3.46 -11.04 0.60
C PHE A 31 -2.24 -11.59 -0.13
N ALA A 32 -2.44 -12.70 -0.84
CA ALA A 32 -1.44 -13.24 -1.73
C ALA A 32 -1.20 -12.30 -2.93
N PRO A 33 -0.01 -12.30 -3.53
CA PRO A 33 0.23 -11.59 -4.77
C PRO A 33 -0.72 -12.05 -5.86
N LEU A 34 -0.99 -11.17 -6.82
CA LEU A 34 -1.89 -11.49 -7.92
C LEU A 34 -1.43 -12.74 -8.69
N GLY A 35 -2.33 -13.70 -8.84
CA GLY A 35 -2.04 -14.98 -9.50
C GLY A 35 -1.46 -16.07 -8.59
N TYR A 36 -1.29 -15.78 -7.29
CA TYR A 36 -0.79 -16.70 -6.28
C TYR A 36 -1.86 -17.01 -5.22
N VAL A 37 -1.67 -18.10 -4.51
CA VAL A 37 -2.47 -18.51 -3.35
C VAL A 37 -1.55 -18.87 -2.18
N PHE A 38 -2.05 -18.77 -0.97
CA PHE A 38 -1.39 -19.27 0.23
C PHE A 38 -1.37 -20.82 0.27
N ILE A 39 -0.65 -21.36 1.24
CA ILE A 39 -0.51 -22.84 1.41
C ILE A 39 -1.87 -23.52 1.60
N ASP A 40 -2.83 -22.86 2.24
CA ASP A 40 -4.20 -23.36 2.42
C ASP A 40 -5.10 -23.21 1.18
N GLY A 41 -4.56 -22.72 0.06
CA GLY A 41 -5.27 -22.52 -1.21
C GLY A 41 -6.07 -21.22 -1.28
N SER A 42 -6.08 -20.41 -0.23
CA SER A 42 -6.77 -19.11 -0.23
C SER A 42 -5.91 -18.01 -0.89
N ASN A 43 -6.53 -16.98 -1.43
CA ASN A 43 -5.83 -15.80 -1.93
C ASN A 43 -5.87 -14.63 -0.95
N TYR A 44 -6.64 -14.74 0.12
CA TYR A 44 -6.63 -13.84 1.28
C TYR A 44 -7.06 -14.61 2.54
N GLY A 45 -6.63 -14.12 3.70
CA GLY A 45 -7.01 -14.73 4.97
C GLY A 45 -6.46 -13.96 6.15
N THR A 46 -6.70 -14.49 7.34
CA THR A 46 -6.30 -13.84 8.59
C THR A 46 -4.97 -14.39 9.08
N ILE A 47 -4.06 -13.49 9.45
CA ILE A 47 -2.84 -13.82 10.18
C ILE A 47 -2.76 -13.06 11.52
N LYS A 48 -2.12 -13.70 12.49
CA LYS A 48 -1.76 -13.09 13.77
C LYS A 48 -0.31 -12.66 13.72
N LEU A 49 -0.03 -11.46 14.20
CA LEU A 49 1.32 -10.89 14.35
C LEU A 49 1.60 -10.68 15.83
N ASN A 50 2.76 -11.15 16.28
CA ASN A 50 3.30 -10.85 17.59
C ASN A 50 4.74 -10.39 17.43
N GLY A 51 5.11 -9.27 18.06
CA GLY A 51 6.43 -8.73 17.85
C GLY A 51 6.85 -7.72 18.88
N THR A 52 8.05 -7.19 18.66
CA THR A 52 8.66 -6.16 19.50
C THR A 52 9.09 -4.98 18.63
N VAL A 53 8.68 -3.80 19.04
CA VAL A 53 9.06 -2.52 18.42
C VAL A 53 10.29 -1.98 19.13
N LYS A 54 11.32 -1.63 18.37
CA LYS A 54 12.41 -0.76 18.80
C LYS A 54 12.23 0.58 18.12
N THR A 55 11.99 1.61 18.89
CA THR A 55 11.68 2.95 18.39
C THR A 55 12.76 3.44 17.42
N ARG A 56 12.37 3.86 16.22
CA ARG A 56 13.25 4.34 15.14
C ARG A 56 14.37 3.36 14.75
N ASP A 57 14.16 2.08 14.94
CA ASP A 57 15.11 1.04 14.60
C ASP A 57 14.43 -0.09 13.82
N SER A 58 13.60 -0.88 14.50
CA SER A 58 13.02 -2.07 13.89
C SER A 58 11.72 -2.51 14.55
N LEU A 59 10.98 -3.33 13.82
CA LEU A 59 9.88 -4.15 14.32
C LEU A 59 10.15 -5.58 13.88
N SER A 60 10.29 -6.48 14.85
CA SER A 60 10.53 -7.89 14.55
C SER A 60 9.60 -8.79 15.37
N GLY A 61 9.29 -9.97 14.83
CA GLY A 61 8.38 -10.88 15.51
C GLY A 61 8.06 -12.13 14.73
N THR A 62 6.92 -12.71 15.07
CA THR A 62 6.38 -13.92 14.44
C THR A 62 5.01 -13.66 13.81
N TYR A 63 4.69 -14.41 12.79
CA TYR A 63 3.35 -14.48 12.21
C TYR A 63 2.83 -15.92 12.19
N SER A 64 1.50 -16.07 12.17
CA SER A 64 0.84 -17.36 11.95
C SER A 64 -0.54 -17.16 11.34
N GLY A 65 -0.90 -18.01 10.35
CA GLY A 65 -2.19 -18.01 9.65
C GLY A 65 -2.05 -18.43 8.19
N VAL A 66 -3.15 -18.59 7.48
CA VAL A 66 -3.22 -18.99 6.05
C VAL A 66 -2.40 -20.23 5.71
N GLY A 67 -2.34 -21.16 6.66
CA GLY A 67 -1.57 -22.42 6.52
C GLY A 67 -0.07 -22.31 6.76
N ASP A 68 0.44 -21.14 7.19
CA ASP A 68 1.86 -20.87 7.37
C ASP A 68 2.17 -20.16 8.69
N SER A 69 3.46 -20.22 9.09
CA SER A 69 3.99 -19.47 10.22
C SER A 69 5.48 -19.20 10.05
N GLY A 70 5.96 -18.09 10.59
CA GLY A 70 7.36 -17.71 10.46
C GLY A 70 7.71 -16.47 11.26
N THR A 71 8.83 -15.86 10.87
CA THR A 71 9.33 -14.62 11.47
C THR A 71 9.32 -13.48 10.46
N PHE A 72 9.25 -12.25 10.96
CA PHE A 72 9.38 -11.05 10.14
C PHE A 72 10.29 -10.03 10.82
N THR A 73 10.92 -9.20 10.01
CA THR A 73 11.69 -8.03 10.47
C THR A 73 11.44 -6.87 9.50
N LEU A 74 11.05 -5.73 10.05
CA LEU A 74 10.90 -4.47 9.35
C LEU A 74 11.91 -3.48 9.91
N THR A 75 12.63 -2.82 9.02
CA THR A 75 13.60 -1.77 9.40
C THR A 75 12.94 -0.40 9.26
N TYR A 76 13.14 0.44 10.25
CA TYR A 76 12.68 1.82 10.21
C TYR A 76 13.34 2.58 9.04
N LYS A 77 12.53 3.38 8.36
CA LYS A 77 12.99 4.26 7.28
C LYS A 77 12.68 5.70 7.63
N ALA A 78 13.71 6.54 7.75
CA ALA A 78 13.56 7.96 8.06
C ALA A 78 12.72 8.75 7.04
N ILE A 79 12.51 8.22 5.85
CA ILE A 79 11.60 8.76 4.83
C ILE A 79 10.18 8.96 5.35
N TYR A 80 9.77 8.18 6.37
CA TYR A 80 8.48 8.33 7.03
C TYR A 80 8.32 9.70 7.70
N GLU A 81 9.39 10.35 8.14
CA GLU A 81 9.39 11.64 8.82
C GLU A 81 9.43 12.85 7.88
N ARG A 82 9.36 12.67 6.56
CA ARG A 82 9.39 13.78 5.59
C ARG A 82 8.13 14.64 5.57
N GLY A 83 7.09 14.20 6.26
CA GLY A 83 5.79 14.86 6.20
C GLY A 83 5.03 14.58 4.91
N SER A 84 3.80 15.06 4.87
CA SER A 84 2.92 14.93 3.70
C SER A 84 2.14 16.20 3.44
N SER A 85 1.89 16.48 2.15
CA SER A 85 0.97 17.53 1.72
C SER A 85 0.37 17.16 0.36
N LEU A 86 -0.81 17.71 0.06
CA LEU A 86 -1.40 17.51 -1.26
C LEU A 86 -0.57 18.18 -2.36
N SER A 87 0.13 19.27 -2.08
CA SER A 87 1.01 19.92 -3.05
C SER A 87 2.20 19.05 -3.45
N LEU A 88 2.72 18.21 -2.55
CA LEU A 88 3.74 17.21 -2.88
C LEU A 88 3.21 16.10 -3.78
N LEU A 89 1.91 15.83 -3.76
CA LEU A 89 1.32 14.75 -4.55
C LEU A 89 0.62 15.25 -5.82
N SER A 90 0.22 16.52 -5.89
CA SER A 90 -0.44 17.07 -7.08
C SER A 90 0.43 16.98 -8.31
N GLY A 91 -0.19 16.71 -9.46
CA GLY A 91 0.48 16.60 -10.75
C GLY A 91 0.24 15.27 -11.44
N GLU A 92 1.03 15.02 -12.47
CA GLU A 92 0.95 13.82 -13.30
C GLU A 92 1.94 12.77 -12.82
N TRP A 93 1.46 11.54 -12.81
CA TRP A 93 2.18 10.36 -12.35
C TRP A 93 1.96 9.21 -13.31
N ALA A 94 3.01 8.53 -13.71
CA ALA A 94 2.92 7.38 -14.61
C ALA A 94 3.90 6.27 -14.20
N ASN A 95 3.56 5.07 -14.63
CA ASN A 95 4.50 3.97 -14.68
C ASN A 95 4.41 3.34 -16.06
N ASN A 96 5.55 3.15 -16.70
CA ASN A 96 5.70 2.53 -17.99
C ASN A 96 6.56 1.29 -17.84
N ASP A 97 5.94 0.13 -17.90
CA ASP A 97 6.65 -1.14 -17.88
C ASP A 97 7.30 -1.41 -19.25
N PRO A 98 8.53 -1.91 -19.31
CA PRO A 98 9.17 -2.31 -20.57
C PRO A 98 8.36 -3.31 -21.42
N SER A 99 7.44 -4.06 -20.84
CA SER A 99 6.51 -4.95 -21.55
C SER A 99 5.42 -4.23 -22.34
N GLY A 100 5.34 -2.88 -22.25
CA GLY A 100 4.31 -2.05 -22.87
C GLY A 100 3.07 -1.81 -21.99
N TYR A 101 3.03 -2.38 -20.80
CA TYR A 101 2.00 -2.02 -19.83
C TYR A 101 2.31 -0.64 -19.24
N SER A 102 1.32 0.22 -19.23
CA SER A 102 1.45 1.54 -18.59
C SER A 102 0.20 1.90 -17.81
N HIS A 103 0.37 2.68 -16.76
CA HIS A 103 -0.74 3.28 -16.04
C HIS A 103 -0.35 4.69 -15.60
N ASN A 104 -1.32 5.58 -15.63
CA ASN A 104 -1.15 6.96 -15.25
C ASN A 104 -2.29 7.44 -14.37
N ILE A 105 -2.01 8.41 -13.53
CA ILE A 105 -2.99 9.18 -12.77
C ILE A 105 -2.60 10.66 -12.77
N THR A 106 -3.59 11.52 -12.70
CA THR A 106 -3.42 12.95 -12.43
C THR A 106 -4.08 13.24 -11.08
N VAL A 107 -3.33 13.80 -10.15
CA VAL A 107 -3.79 14.20 -8.83
C VAL A 107 -3.99 15.71 -8.80
N GLY A 108 -5.20 16.15 -8.49
CA GLY A 108 -5.54 17.55 -8.34
C GLY A 108 -5.08 18.14 -6.99
N PRO A 109 -5.04 19.48 -6.88
CA PRO A 109 -4.66 20.15 -5.63
C PRO A 109 -5.68 19.93 -4.50
N ASP A 110 -6.89 19.49 -4.81
CA ASP A 110 -7.93 19.09 -3.85
C ASP A 110 -7.82 17.61 -3.42
N GLY A 111 -6.80 16.90 -3.89
CA GLY A 111 -6.56 15.50 -3.62
C GLY A 111 -7.41 14.52 -4.43
N LYS A 112 -8.32 15.00 -5.29
CA LYS A 112 -9.01 14.10 -6.22
C LYS A 112 -8.05 13.65 -7.31
N PHE A 113 -8.20 12.41 -7.74
CA PHE A 113 -7.41 11.90 -8.83
C PHE A 113 -8.25 11.10 -9.83
N SER A 114 -7.76 11.05 -11.05
CA SER A 114 -8.27 10.17 -12.09
C SER A 114 -7.13 9.68 -12.98
N GLY A 115 -7.35 8.56 -13.64
CA GLY A 115 -6.34 7.99 -14.51
C GLY A 115 -6.83 6.75 -15.25
N LYS A 116 -5.91 6.14 -15.97
CA LYS A 116 -6.18 4.92 -16.75
C LYS A 116 -4.91 4.12 -16.95
N ASN A 117 -5.06 2.87 -17.39
CA ASN A 117 -3.96 2.07 -17.89
C ASN A 117 -4.08 1.79 -19.40
N SER A 118 -3.05 1.18 -19.97
CA SER A 118 -2.99 0.82 -21.41
C SER A 118 -4.05 -0.19 -21.84
N TYR A 119 -4.66 -0.92 -20.91
CA TYR A 119 -5.75 -1.87 -21.19
C TYR A 119 -7.15 -1.25 -21.07
N GLY A 120 -7.24 0.06 -20.79
CA GLY A 120 -8.52 0.78 -20.71
C GLY A 120 -9.17 0.78 -19.33
N CYS A 121 -8.56 0.18 -18.31
CA CYS A 121 -9.00 0.33 -16.94
C CYS A 121 -8.97 1.80 -16.52
N LYS A 122 -9.99 2.26 -15.83
CA LYS A 122 -10.11 3.64 -15.32
C LYS A 122 -9.99 3.64 -13.82
N PHE A 123 -9.27 4.64 -13.31
CA PHE A 123 -9.07 4.86 -11.88
C PHE A 123 -9.61 6.23 -11.49
N SER A 124 -10.28 6.33 -10.36
CA SER A 124 -10.66 7.62 -9.76
C SER A 124 -10.83 7.47 -8.27
N GLY A 125 -10.61 8.53 -7.52
CA GLY A 125 -10.74 8.51 -6.06
C GLY A 125 -10.25 9.80 -5.43
N SER A 126 -9.96 9.74 -4.14
CA SER A 126 -9.40 10.86 -3.41
C SER A 126 -8.24 10.43 -2.50
N VAL A 127 -7.34 11.37 -2.30
CA VAL A 127 -6.23 11.27 -1.35
C VAL A 127 -6.50 12.20 -0.19
N LYS A 128 -6.27 11.73 1.03
CA LYS A 128 -6.29 12.53 2.26
C LYS A 128 -4.96 12.44 2.99
N ILE A 129 -4.61 13.52 3.65
CA ILE A 129 -3.51 13.58 4.60
C ILE A 129 -3.99 13.05 5.94
N LEU A 130 -3.32 12.02 6.47
CA LEU A 130 -3.63 11.47 7.79
C LEU A 130 -3.05 12.32 8.92
N ASN A 131 -1.77 12.64 8.79
CA ASN A 131 -1.03 13.55 9.65
C ASN A 131 0.10 14.17 8.81
N SER A 132 0.15 15.49 8.74
CA SER A 132 1.11 16.21 7.91
C SER A 132 2.56 16.08 8.36
N GLU A 133 2.82 15.60 9.57
CA GLU A 133 4.16 15.33 10.08
C GLU A 133 4.79 14.07 9.48
N TYR A 134 3.98 13.19 8.90
CA TYR A 134 4.43 11.90 8.39
C TYR A 134 4.13 11.73 6.91
N ASN A 135 5.02 11.07 6.20
CA ASN A 135 4.89 10.74 4.79
C ASN A 135 3.91 9.57 4.58
N ALA A 136 2.65 9.83 4.81
CA ALA A 136 1.58 8.85 4.69
C ALA A 136 0.31 9.48 4.11
N TYR A 137 -0.20 8.87 3.05
CA TYR A 137 -1.36 9.31 2.31
C TYR A 137 -2.45 8.24 2.37
N ARG A 138 -3.69 8.63 2.69
CA ARG A 138 -4.84 7.71 2.63
C ARG A 138 -5.53 7.83 1.29
N MET A 139 -5.67 6.70 0.61
CA MET A 139 -6.48 6.58 -0.59
C MET A 139 -7.90 6.18 -0.19
N GLU A 140 -8.90 6.96 -0.59
CA GLU A 140 -10.30 6.70 -0.25
C GLU A 140 -11.17 6.61 -1.50
N ASN A 141 -12.13 5.67 -1.46
CA ASN A 141 -13.13 5.46 -2.51
C ASN A 141 -12.49 5.33 -3.90
N VAL A 142 -11.36 4.62 -3.99
CA VAL A 142 -10.67 4.38 -5.26
C VAL A 142 -11.54 3.46 -6.09
N ARG A 143 -12.23 4.03 -7.07
CA ARG A 143 -13.05 3.28 -8.01
C ARG A 143 -12.19 2.82 -9.17
N ILE A 144 -12.19 1.52 -9.40
CA ILE A 144 -11.62 0.88 -10.59
C ILE A 144 -12.79 0.39 -11.44
N SER A 145 -12.75 0.67 -12.73
CA SER A 145 -13.80 0.29 -13.68
C SER A 145 -13.22 -0.03 -15.06
N SER A 146 -13.94 -0.81 -15.83
CA SER A 146 -13.50 -1.34 -17.12
C SER A 146 -12.26 -2.25 -17.01
N CYS A 147 -12.13 -2.93 -15.88
CA CYS A 147 -11.01 -3.78 -15.51
C CYS A 147 -11.40 -5.24 -15.27
N GLY A 148 -12.63 -5.62 -15.62
CA GLY A 148 -13.14 -6.98 -15.45
C GLY A 148 -13.19 -7.39 -13.98
N ALA A 149 -12.49 -8.44 -13.60
CA ALA A 149 -12.51 -8.96 -12.23
C ALA A 149 -11.94 -7.99 -11.17
N PHE A 150 -11.28 -6.91 -11.59
CA PHE A 150 -10.75 -5.89 -10.70
C PHE A 150 -11.67 -4.68 -10.54
N ASP A 151 -12.83 -4.68 -11.20
CA ASP A 151 -13.82 -3.62 -11.00
C ASP A 151 -14.28 -3.59 -9.54
N GLY A 152 -14.31 -2.40 -8.95
CA GLY A 152 -14.67 -2.27 -7.54
C GLY A 152 -14.25 -0.96 -6.90
N THR A 153 -14.50 -0.88 -5.61
CA THR A 153 -14.06 0.24 -4.76
C THR A 153 -13.03 -0.26 -3.77
N TYR A 154 -11.93 0.46 -3.69
CA TYR A 154 -10.75 0.13 -2.88
C TYR A 154 -10.42 1.27 -1.93
N ASN A 155 -9.73 0.95 -0.85
CA ASN A 155 -9.10 1.91 0.04
C ASN A 155 -7.65 1.50 0.26
N GLY A 156 -6.80 2.46 0.60
CA GLY A 156 -5.39 2.17 0.69
C GLY A 156 -4.57 3.19 1.45
N LEU A 157 -3.28 2.89 1.54
CA LEU A 157 -2.26 3.81 2.02
C LEU A 157 -1.17 3.93 0.96
N GLY A 158 -0.59 5.12 0.85
CA GLY A 158 0.53 5.39 -0.04
C GLY A 158 1.61 6.20 0.65
N VAL A 159 2.80 6.15 0.08
CA VAL A 159 3.97 6.90 0.52
C VAL A 159 4.71 7.48 -0.67
N LEU A 160 5.37 8.61 -0.47
CA LEU A 160 6.33 9.15 -1.44
C LEU A 160 7.73 8.65 -1.10
N SER A 161 8.49 8.32 -2.11
CA SER A 161 9.90 7.94 -2.00
C SER A 161 10.71 8.54 -3.15
N ASP A 162 11.98 8.26 -3.17
CA ASP A 162 12.92 8.75 -4.16
C ASP A 162 13.19 7.66 -5.19
N TYR A 163 13.15 8.01 -6.47
CA TYR A 163 13.52 7.16 -7.60
C TYR A 163 14.71 7.76 -8.36
N SER A 164 14.52 8.90 -9.00
CA SER A 164 15.58 9.67 -9.66
C SER A 164 15.73 11.07 -9.06
N GLY A 165 14.73 11.52 -8.34
CA GLY A 165 14.66 12.77 -7.61
C GLY A 165 14.00 12.61 -6.25
N THR A 166 13.82 13.69 -5.53
CA THR A 166 13.18 13.68 -4.21
C THR A 166 11.65 13.64 -4.34
N ASN A 167 10.99 12.68 -3.66
CA ASN A 167 9.54 12.51 -3.66
C ASN A 167 8.95 12.32 -5.08
N ASP A 168 9.65 11.64 -5.95
CA ASP A 168 9.25 11.39 -7.33
C ASP A 168 8.73 9.97 -7.60
N LEU A 169 8.68 9.11 -6.58
CA LEU A 169 8.04 7.80 -6.62
C LEU A 169 6.87 7.75 -5.62
N PHE A 170 5.67 7.55 -6.12
CA PHE A 170 4.48 7.33 -5.30
C PHE A 170 4.09 5.85 -5.34
N THR A 171 4.26 5.17 -4.21
CA THR A 171 3.84 3.76 -4.05
C THR A 171 2.61 3.69 -3.18
N LEU A 172 1.60 2.97 -3.65
CA LEU A 172 0.36 2.76 -2.91
C LEU A 172 -0.03 1.28 -2.86
N GLY A 173 -0.43 0.84 -1.68
CA GLY A 173 -1.10 -0.44 -1.45
C GLY A 173 -2.59 -0.21 -1.19
N MET A 174 -3.44 -0.87 -1.94
CA MET A 174 -4.88 -0.77 -1.77
C MET A 174 -5.56 -2.12 -1.88
N SER A 175 -6.72 -2.23 -1.25
CA SER A 175 -7.52 -3.47 -1.26
C SER A 175 -9.00 -3.16 -1.12
N ASN A 176 -9.79 -4.12 -1.55
CA ASN A 176 -11.18 -4.31 -1.13
C ASN A 176 -11.28 -5.56 -0.23
N SER A 177 -12.46 -6.17 -0.11
CA SER A 177 -12.67 -7.36 0.72
C SER A 177 -11.97 -8.63 0.20
N TYR A 178 -11.58 -8.67 -1.09
CA TYR A 178 -11.18 -9.91 -1.75
C TYR A 178 -9.85 -9.79 -2.51
N VAL A 179 -9.51 -8.59 -2.93
CA VAL A 179 -8.37 -8.33 -3.81
C VAL A 179 -7.53 -7.20 -3.24
N SER A 180 -6.23 -7.35 -3.33
CA SER A 180 -5.28 -6.28 -3.06
C SER A 180 -4.39 -6.02 -4.28
N MET A 181 -3.90 -4.80 -4.39
CA MET A 181 -2.94 -4.41 -5.42
C MET A 181 -1.94 -3.39 -4.90
N VAL A 182 -0.74 -3.46 -5.42
CA VAL A 182 0.30 -2.45 -5.22
C VAL A 182 0.53 -1.76 -6.55
N LEU A 183 0.51 -0.44 -6.54
CA LEU A 183 0.82 0.37 -7.70
C LEU A 183 1.93 1.35 -7.34
N SER A 184 2.85 1.54 -8.27
CA SER A 184 3.91 2.54 -8.16
C SER A 184 3.85 3.46 -9.37
N PHE A 185 4.07 4.75 -9.14
CA PHE A 185 4.01 5.79 -10.15
C PHE A 185 5.21 6.71 -10.00
N ILE A 186 5.81 7.09 -11.10
CA ILE A 186 6.90 8.06 -11.17
C ILE A 186 6.31 9.41 -11.61
N ARG A 187 6.74 10.48 -10.99
CA ARG A 187 6.35 11.85 -11.33
C ARG A 187 6.80 12.18 -12.76
N GLN A 188 5.92 12.84 -13.52
CA GLN A 188 6.20 13.27 -14.90
C GLN A 188 6.60 14.73 -14.97
#